data_3f7713962dc9eeb37375f74bd0d59ce1
#
_entry.id   3f7713962dc9eeb37375f74bd0d59ce1
#
_cell.length_a   1.000
_cell.length_b   1.000
_cell.length_c   1.000
_cell.angle_alpha   90.00
_cell.angle_beta   90.00
_cell.angle_gamma   90.00
#
_symmetry.space_group_name_H-M   'P 1'
#
loop_
_entity.id
_entity.type
_entity.pdbx_description
1 polymer ?
#
loop_
_entity_poly.entity_id
_entity_poly.type
_entity_poly.pdbx_seq_one_letter_code
_entity_poly.pdbx_strand_id
1 'polypeptide(L)'
;MRDVASRFGVETVSVISDGAQPVGRAIGPALEMCDVLSVLRLEYDAPRDLRERALDIAGAVLELGQAAAPESGNERARELLEDGSAYRKFERICLAQGRFCEPPKAALERVIESNTKGRITEIDNRKIARIAKFAGAPDDPAAGLRIHVRLGNQIELGQPLITLYADTESEIAYAADYARLVENGLRIEA
;
A
#
# COMPACT_ATOMS: atom_id res chain seq x y z
N MET A 1 -15.82 -8.94 -18.51
CA MET A 1 -14.44 -9.41 -18.80
C MET A 1 -14.32 -10.92 -18.75
N ARG A 2 -14.87 -11.64 -17.75
CA ARG A 2 -14.87 -13.12 -17.71
C ARG A 2 -15.41 -13.76 -18.97
N ASP A 3 -16.58 -13.30 -19.46
CA ASP A 3 -17.22 -13.84 -20.67
C ASP A 3 -16.41 -13.61 -21.95
N VAL A 4 -15.62 -12.52 -21.98
CA VAL A 4 -14.71 -12.26 -23.10
C VAL A 4 -13.51 -13.20 -23.02
N ALA A 5 -12.89 -13.34 -21.85
CA ALA A 5 -11.75 -14.22 -21.64
C ALA A 5 -12.10 -15.70 -21.97
N SER A 6 -13.27 -16.15 -21.53
CA SER A 6 -13.71 -17.54 -21.79
C SER A 6 -13.87 -17.85 -23.27
N ARG A 7 -14.24 -16.86 -24.13
CA ARG A 7 -14.31 -17.01 -25.59
C ARG A 7 -12.95 -17.26 -26.24
N PHE A 8 -11.87 -16.88 -25.55
CA PHE A 8 -10.49 -17.13 -25.98
C PHE A 8 -9.84 -18.31 -25.25
N GLY A 9 -10.63 -19.10 -24.52
CA GLY A 9 -10.12 -20.24 -23.75
C GLY A 9 -9.25 -19.85 -22.55
N VAL A 10 -9.36 -18.59 -22.09
CA VAL A 10 -8.60 -18.10 -20.93
C VAL A 10 -9.46 -18.27 -19.67
N GLU A 11 -8.97 -19.11 -18.75
CA GLU A 11 -9.57 -19.26 -17.43
C GLU A 11 -9.30 -18.03 -16.58
N THR A 12 -10.32 -17.53 -15.87
CA THR A 12 -10.22 -16.32 -15.06
C THR A 12 -10.96 -16.44 -13.75
N VAL A 13 -10.33 -15.94 -12.70
CA VAL A 13 -10.93 -15.75 -11.37
C VAL A 13 -11.05 -14.25 -11.08
N SER A 14 -12.16 -13.84 -10.47
CA SER A 14 -12.38 -12.46 -10.05
C SER A 14 -12.39 -12.40 -8.52
N VAL A 15 -11.45 -11.65 -7.97
CA VAL A 15 -11.42 -11.33 -6.54
C VAL A 15 -12.01 -9.93 -6.35
N ILE A 16 -13.13 -9.84 -5.65
CA ILE A 16 -13.77 -8.55 -5.32
C ILE A 16 -13.25 -8.11 -3.96
N SER A 17 -12.81 -6.86 -3.88
CA SER A 17 -12.22 -6.32 -2.67
C SER A 17 -12.72 -4.92 -2.37
N ASP A 18 -12.68 -4.50 -1.11
CA ASP A 18 -13.03 -3.15 -0.68
C ASP A 18 -11.96 -2.15 -1.18
N GLY A 19 -12.42 -1.04 -1.75
CA GLY A 19 -11.60 0.08 -2.23
C GLY A 19 -11.83 1.38 -1.46
N ALA A 20 -12.48 1.34 -0.31
CA ALA A 20 -12.84 2.54 0.46
C ALA A 20 -11.62 3.27 1.04
N GLN A 21 -10.48 2.62 1.12
CA GLN A 21 -9.21 3.20 1.57
C GLN A 21 -8.03 2.53 0.89
N PRO A 22 -6.82 3.16 0.87
CA PRO A 22 -5.62 2.53 0.38
C PRO A 22 -5.27 1.25 1.14
N VAL A 23 -4.74 0.26 0.45
CA VAL A 23 -4.18 -0.97 1.04
C VAL A 23 -2.73 -0.71 1.40
N GLY A 24 -2.29 -1.16 2.57
CA GLY A 24 -1.00 -0.73 3.11
C GLY A 24 -1.06 0.67 3.71
N ARG A 25 0.06 1.22 4.10
CA ARG A 25 0.13 2.55 4.73
C ARG A 25 0.83 3.58 3.86
N ALA A 26 1.51 3.13 2.83
CA ALA A 26 2.39 3.93 2.02
C ALA A 26 1.81 4.20 0.64
N ILE A 27 2.09 5.38 0.10
CA ILE A 27 1.80 5.79 -1.28
C ILE A 27 3.07 6.43 -1.84
N GLY A 28 3.68 5.79 -2.82
CA GLY A 28 4.94 6.14 -3.46
C GLY A 28 5.83 4.90 -3.63
N PRO A 29 6.64 4.81 -4.71
CA PRO A 29 7.29 3.56 -5.13
C PRO A 29 8.15 2.91 -4.03
N ALA A 30 9.08 3.65 -3.43
CA ALA A 30 9.96 3.12 -2.38
C ALA A 30 9.20 2.82 -1.08
N LEU A 31 8.24 3.67 -0.73
CA LEU A 31 7.45 3.53 0.49
C LEU A 31 6.53 2.30 0.42
N GLU A 32 5.87 2.08 -0.72
CA GLU A 32 5.06 0.88 -0.98
C GLU A 32 5.92 -0.38 -0.98
N MET A 33 7.13 -0.31 -1.56
CA MET A 33 8.08 -1.43 -1.51
C MET A 33 8.51 -1.74 -0.07
N CYS A 34 8.69 -0.74 0.80
CA CYS A 34 8.95 -0.96 2.22
C CYS A 34 7.80 -1.74 2.89
N ASP A 35 6.54 -1.37 2.61
CA ASP A 35 5.38 -2.10 3.13
C ASP A 35 5.34 -3.55 2.60
N VAL A 36 5.65 -3.79 1.32
CA VAL A 36 5.76 -5.14 0.73
C VAL A 36 6.87 -5.95 1.40
N LEU A 37 8.06 -5.36 1.56
CA LEU A 37 9.19 -6.03 2.19
C LEU A 37 8.91 -6.37 3.65
N SER A 38 8.23 -5.49 4.39
CA SER A 38 7.84 -5.76 5.78
C SER A 38 6.91 -6.97 5.89
N VAL A 39 5.96 -7.12 4.95
CA VAL A 39 5.09 -8.30 4.87
C VAL A 39 5.89 -9.56 4.52
N LEU A 40 6.75 -9.50 3.51
CA LEU A 40 7.56 -10.64 3.07
C LEU A 40 8.57 -11.10 4.14
N ARG A 41 9.09 -10.18 4.93
CA ARG A 41 10.03 -10.41 6.04
C ARG A 41 9.35 -10.75 7.36
N LEU A 42 8.01 -10.77 7.39
CA LEU A 42 7.20 -11.03 8.59
C LEU A 42 7.49 -10.05 9.73
N GLU A 43 7.74 -8.79 9.40
CA GLU A 43 8.00 -7.76 10.42
C GLU A 43 6.75 -7.52 11.27
N TYR A 44 6.95 -7.25 12.56
CA TYR A 44 5.86 -7.14 13.53
C TYR A 44 4.83 -6.05 13.19
N ASP A 45 5.28 -4.94 12.64
CA ASP A 45 4.47 -3.78 12.28
C ASP A 45 4.01 -3.77 10.82
N ALA A 46 4.23 -4.86 10.06
CA ALA A 46 3.78 -5.00 8.68
C ALA A 46 2.27 -4.73 8.53
N PRO A 47 1.83 -4.03 7.47
CA PRO A 47 0.42 -3.72 7.25
C PRO A 47 -0.42 -5.00 7.09
N ARG A 48 -1.32 -5.27 8.05
CA ARG A 48 -2.15 -6.49 8.05
C ARG A 48 -3.08 -6.56 6.85
N ASP A 49 -3.69 -5.44 6.48
CA ASP A 49 -4.59 -5.34 5.32
C ASP A 49 -3.87 -5.67 4.01
N LEU A 50 -2.62 -5.24 3.84
CA LEU A 50 -1.78 -5.60 2.70
C LEU A 50 -1.45 -7.09 2.71
N ARG A 51 -1.07 -7.63 3.87
CA ARG A 51 -0.78 -9.06 4.03
C ARG A 51 -2.00 -9.92 3.65
N GLU A 52 -3.16 -9.66 4.23
CA GLU A 52 -4.37 -10.45 3.97
C GLU A 52 -4.79 -10.33 2.50
N ARG A 53 -4.76 -9.13 1.93
CA ARG A 53 -5.06 -8.91 0.51
C ARG A 53 -4.10 -9.69 -0.40
N ALA A 54 -2.81 -9.68 -0.08
CA ALA A 54 -1.82 -10.44 -0.86
C ALA A 54 -2.04 -11.95 -0.77
N LEU A 55 -2.40 -12.46 0.41
CA LEU A 55 -2.72 -13.88 0.61
C LEU A 55 -3.96 -14.31 -0.18
N ASP A 56 -5.02 -13.50 -0.19
CA ASP A 56 -6.24 -13.80 -0.95
C ASP A 56 -5.96 -13.89 -2.46
N ILE A 57 -5.20 -12.92 -2.99
CA ILE A 57 -4.83 -12.91 -4.41
C ILE A 57 -3.89 -14.07 -4.74
N ALA A 58 -2.87 -14.30 -3.91
CA ALA A 58 -1.94 -15.40 -4.10
C ALA A 58 -2.63 -16.76 -4.02
N GLY A 59 -3.57 -16.92 -3.07
CA GLY A 59 -4.40 -18.11 -2.96
C GLY A 59 -5.18 -18.41 -4.23
N ALA A 60 -5.89 -17.40 -4.76
CA ALA A 60 -6.62 -17.53 -6.02
C ALA A 60 -5.71 -17.91 -7.21
N VAL A 61 -4.49 -17.34 -7.26
CA VAL A 61 -3.50 -17.67 -8.29
C VAL A 61 -2.99 -19.10 -8.15
N LEU A 62 -2.72 -19.55 -6.92
CA LEU A 62 -2.24 -20.93 -6.65
C LEU A 62 -3.31 -21.97 -7.04
N GLU A 63 -4.58 -21.71 -6.76
CA GLU A 63 -5.67 -22.60 -7.18
C GLU A 63 -5.84 -22.60 -8.69
N LEU A 64 -5.86 -21.45 -9.33
CA LEU A 64 -5.95 -21.32 -10.78
C LEU A 64 -4.79 -22.03 -11.49
N GLY A 65 -3.59 -21.96 -10.93
CA GLY A 65 -2.39 -22.64 -11.41
C GLY A 65 -2.27 -24.10 -10.98
N GLN A 66 -3.28 -24.69 -10.32
CA GLN A 66 -3.29 -26.06 -9.80
C GLN A 66 -2.14 -26.37 -8.84
N ALA A 67 -1.57 -25.35 -8.20
CA ALA A 67 -0.54 -25.48 -7.17
C ALA A 67 -1.11 -25.60 -5.75
N ALA A 68 -2.42 -25.44 -5.61
CA ALA A 68 -3.21 -25.71 -4.41
C ALA A 68 -4.54 -26.36 -4.81
N ALA A 69 -5.12 -27.16 -3.92
CA ALA A 69 -6.45 -27.69 -4.12
C ALA A 69 -7.51 -26.57 -4.01
N PRO A 70 -8.70 -26.73 -4.59
CA PRO A 70 -9.78 -25.77 -4.41
C PRO A 70 -10.03 -25.44 -2.93
N GLU A 71 -10.23 -24.17 -2.61
CA GLU A 71 -10.47 -23.62 -1.26
C GLU A 71 -9.28 -23.73 -0.28
N SER A 72 -8.11 -24.22 -0.74
CA SER A 72 -6.90 -24.29 0.10
C SER A 72 -5.80 -23.29 -0.30
N GLY A 73 -6.05 -22.47 -1.32
CA GLY A 73 -5.05 -21.54 -1.86
C GLY A 73 -4.56 -20.51 -0.86
N ASN A 74 -5.45 -19.91 -0.05
CA ASN A 74 -5.06 -18.93 0.97
C ASN A 74 -4.17 -19.56 2.06
N GLU A 75 -4.52 -20.76 2.54
CA GLU A 75 -3.70 -21.50 3.51
C GLU A 75 -2.32 -21.81 2.93
N ARG A 76 -2.27 -22.28 1.67
CA ARG A 76 -1.00 -22.55 0.98
C ARG A 76 -0.17 -21.29 0.78
N ALA A 77 -0.78 -20.17 0.43
CA ALA A 77 -0.10 -18.88 0.32
C ALA A 77 0.48 -18.43 1.67
N ARG A 78 -0.28 -18.63 2.76
CA ARG A 78 0.16 -18.34 4.14
C ARG A 78 1.37 -19.19 4.55
N GLU A 79 1.35 -20.48 4.30
CA GLU A 79 2.50 -21.37 4.54
C GLU A 79 3.76 -20.87 3.81
N LEU A 80 3.64 -20.52 2.51
CA LEU A 80 4.75 -20.03 1.70
C LEU A 80 5.27 -18.66 2.17
N LEU A 81 4.44 -17.86 2.75
CA LEU A 81 4.85 -16.60 3.37
C LEU A 81 5.59 -16.88 4.69
N GLU A 82 5.01 -17.69 5.57
CA GLU A 82 5.50 -17.94 6.93
C GLU A 82 6.79 -18.77 6.97
N ASP A 83 7.00 -19.67 6.01
CA ASP A 83 8.25 -20.42 5.87
C ASP A 83 9.38 -19.65 5.15
N GLY A 84 9.09 -18.39 4.71
CA GLY A 84 10.02 -17.50 4.02
C GLY A 84 10.24 -17.85 2.53
N SER A 85 9.51 -18.83 1.97
CA SER A 85 9.62 -19.21 0.54
C SER A 85 9.23 -18.06 -0.39
N ALA A 86 8.21 -17.27 0.00
CA ALA A 86 7.78 -16.10 -0.75
C ALA A 86 8.89 -15.05 -0.84
N TYR A 87 9.56 -14.74 0.28
CA TYR A 87 10.68 -13.80 0.30
C TYR A 87 11.87 -14.30 -0.54
N ARG A 88 12.28 -15.55 -0.37
CA ARG A 88 13.35 -16.16 -1.20
C ARG A 88 13.02 -16.15 -2.69
N LYS A 89 11.75 -16.35 -3.05
CA LYS A 89 11.30 -16.24 -4.45
C LYS A 89 11.39 -14.82 -4.97
N PHE A 90 10.98 -13.85 -4.18
CA PHE A 90 11.10 -12.43 -4.50
C PHE A 90 12.56 -12.04 -4.77
N GLU A 91 13.50 -12.40 -3.88
CA GLU A 91 14.93 -12.15 -4.09
C GLU A 91 15.46 -12.76 -5.39
N ARG A 92 15.06 -14.01 -5.69
CA ARG A 92 15.44 -14.66 -6.96
C ARG A 92 14.91 -13.94 -8.19
N ILE A 93 13.71 -13.38 -8.13
CA ILE A 93 13.14 -12.56 -9.22
C ILE A 93 13.97 -11.29 -9.39
N CYS A 94 14.28 -10.57 -8.31
CA CYS A 94 15.12 -9.37 -8.35
C CYS A 94 16.51 -9.68 -8.93
N LEU A 95 17.15 -10.77 -8.52
CA LEU A 95 18.46 -11.18 -9.04
C LEU A 95 18.41 -11.52 -10.53
N ALA A 96 17.34 -12.16 -11.00
CA ALA A 96 17.17 -12.48 -12.42
C ALA A 96 16.95 -11.23 -13.29
N GLN A 97 16.44 -10.15 -12.70
CA GLN A 97 16.22 -8.86 -13.35
C GLN A 97 17.37 -7.85 -13.14
N GLY A 98 18.45 -8.26 -12.49
CA GLY A 98 19.63 -7.44 -12.22
C GLY A 98 20.13 -7.64 -10.81
N ARG A 99 19.62 -6.89 -9.85
CA ARG A 99 19.99 -7.01 -8.44
C ARG A 99 18.84 -6.56 -7.52
N PHE A 100 18.86 -7.08 -6.30
CA PHE A 100 18.06 -6.50 -5.23
C PHE A 100 18.77 -5.26 -4.65
N CYS A 101 18.03 -4.17 -4.48
CA CYS A 101 18.45 -2.98 -3.76
C CYS A 101 17.40 -2.63 -2.73
N GLU A 102 17.82 -2.23 -1.53
CA GLU A 102 16.88 -1.66 -0.57
C GLU A 102 16.26 -0.37 -1.14
N PRO A 103 14.97 -0.12 -0.85
CA PRO A 103 14.31 1.10 -1.30
C PRO A 103 15.03 2.37 -0.83
N PRO A 104 15.19 3.38 -1.68
CA PRO A 104 15.78 4.65 -1.27
C PRO A 104 14.92 5.36 -0.22
N LYS A 105 15.55 6.23 0.56
CA LYS A 105 14.88 7.08 1.54
C LYS A 105 14.91 8.53 1.07
N ALA A 106 13.80 9.23 1.23
CA ALA A 106 13.72 10.65 0.96
C ALA A 106 14.59 11.46 1.93
N ALA A 107 15.09 12.60 1.47
CA ALA A 107 15.92 13.49 2.27
C ALA A 107 15.14 14.25 3.33
N LEU A 108 13.86 14.52 3.07
CA LEU A 108 12.98 15.34 3.91
C LEU A 108 11.72 14.57 4.28
N GLU A 109 11.25 14.81 5.50
CA GLU A 109 9.96 14.34 5.96
C GLU A 109 9.19 15.46 6.67
N ARG A 110 7.86 15.45 6.55
CA ARG A 110 6.98 16.40 7.24
C ARG A 110 5.73 15.70 7.72
N VAL A 111 5.52 15.72 9.02
CA VAL A 111 4.29 15.21 9.64
C VAL A 111 3.18 16.26 9.52
N ILE A 112 2.00 15.80 9.12
CA ILE A 112 0.76 16.60 9.16
C ILE A 112 -0.12 16.01 10.24
N GLU A 113 -0.45 16.86 11.20
CA GLU A 113 -1.25 16.52 12.36
C GLU A 113 -2.69 17.00 12.22
N SER A 114 -3.59 16.39 12.97
CA SER A 114 -4.99 16.81 13.03
C SER A 114 -5.14 18.11 13.80
N ASN A 115 -5.91 19.02 13.23
CA ASN A 115 -6.36 20.26 13.88
C ASN A 115 -7.75 20.15 14.54
N THR A 116 -8.34 18.94 14.54
CA THR A 116 -9.67 18.67 15.08
C THR A 116 -9.71 17.29 15.75
N LYS A 117 -10.78 17.04 16.51
CA LYS A 117 -11.13 15.74 17.07
C LYS A 117 -12.31 15.17 16.31
N GLY A 118 -12.40 13.85 16.24
CA GLY A 118 -13.53 13.19 15.62
C GLY A 118 -13.18 11.81 15.08
N ARG A 119 -14.03 11.29 14.21
CA ARG A 119 -13.87 9.98 13.59
C ARG A 119 -13.60 10.14 12.10
N ILE A 120 -12.65 9.35 11.55
CA ILE A 120 -12.43 9.27 10.10
C ILE A 120 -13.64 8.58 9.46
N THR A 121 -14.41 9.30 8.66
CA THR A 121 -15.59 8.79 7.96
C THR A 121 -15.36 8.56 6.47
N GLU A 122 -14.30 9.17 5.90
CA GLU A 122 -13.94 8.98 4.49
C GLU A 122 -12.43 9.15 4.29
N ILE A 123 -11.86 8.35 3.39
CA ILE A 123 -10.50 8.50 2.87
C ILE A 123 -10.60 8.60 1.34
N ASP A 124 -10.30 9.77 0.77
CA ASP A 124 -10.32 10.00 -0.66
C ASP A 124 -8.99 9.56 -1.30
N ASN A 125 -8.97 8.35 -1.85
CA ASN A 125 -7.80 7.74 -2.48
C ASN A 125 -7.21 8.60 -3.60
N ARG A 126 -8.03 9.38 -4.33
CA ARG A 126 -7.54 10.24 -5.43
C ARG A 126 -6.83 11.46 -4.89
N LYS A 127 -7.35 12.07 -3.82
CA LYS A 127 -6.69 13.19 -3.14
C LYS A 127 -5.38 12.75 -2.52
N ILE A 128 -5.37 11.60 -1.83
CA ILE A 128 -4.17 10.99 -1.25
C ILE A 128 -3.10 10.74 -2.32
N ALA A 129 -3.45 10.10 -3.44
CA ALA A 129 -2.52 9.86 -4.55
C ALA A 129 -1.99 11.18 -5.15
N ARG A 130 -2.82 12.22 -5.21
CA ARG A 130 -2.40 13.53 -5.71
C ARG A 130 -1.47 14.26 -4.74
N ILE A 131 -1.64 14.12 -3.43
CA ILE A 131 -0.71 14.63 -2.42
C ILE A 131 0.67 13.97 -2.64
N ALA A 132 0.72 12.63 -2.79
CA ALA A 132 1.97 11.92 -3.06
C ALA A 132 2.64 12.40 -4.37
N LYS A 133 1.84 12.68 -5.40
CA LYS A 133 2.35 13.23 -6.66
C LYS A 133 3.00 14.61 -6.49
N PHE A 134 2.43 15.48 -5.68
CA PHE A 134 3.04 16.79 -5.38
C PHE A 134 4.30 16.69 -4.53
N ALA A 135 4.49 15.58 -3.80
CA ALA A 135 5.73 15.29 -3.09
C ALA A 135 6.86 14.77 -4.01
N GLY A 136 6.55 14.48 -5.31
CA GLY A 136 7.53 14.00 -6.30
C GLY A 136 7.22 12.59 -6.85
N ALA A 137 6.36 11.80 -6.21
CA ALA A 137 6.03 10.45 -6.67
C ALA A 137 5.24 10.46 -8.01
N PRO A 138 5.44 9.52 -8.92
CA PRO A 138 6.40 8.41 -8.87
C PRO A 138 7.77 8.73 -9.49
N ASP A 139 7.94 9.95 -10.06
CA ASP A 139 9.15 10.34 -10.82
C ASP A 139 10.39 10.34 -9.91
N ASP A 140 10.19 10.75 -8.65
CA ASP A 140 11.13 10.54 -7.57
C ASP A 140 10.72 9.30 -6.74
N PRO A 141 11.50 8.20 -6.86
CA PRO A 141 11.15 6.94 -6.22
C PRO A 141 11.06 6.99 -4.68
N ALA A 142 11.80 7.89 -4.03
CA ALA A 142 11.82 8.02 -2.57
C ALA A 142 10.64 8.85 -2.04
N ALA A 143 10.03 9.67 -2.91
CA ALA A 143 8.95 10.58 -2.55
C ALA A 143 7.59 9.88 -2.38
N GLY A 144 6.71 10.54 -1.65
CA GLY A 144 5.35 10.06 -1.41
C GLY A 144 4.79 10.44 -0.06
N LEU A 145 3.93 9.59 0.49
CA LEU A 145 3.40 9.78 1.84
C LEU A 145 3.09 8.46 2.55
N ARG A 146 3.02 8.53 3.88
CA ARG A 146 2.55 7.43 4.75
C ARG A 146 1.32 7.90 5.51
N ILE A 147 0.27 7.09 5.52
CA ILE A 147 -0.97 7.32 6.26
C ILE A 147 -0.88 6.64 7.62
N HIS A 148 -1.17 7.38 8.70
CA HIS A 148 -1.15 6.86 10.07
C HIS A 148 -2.52 6.46 10.60
N VAL A 149 -3.57 6.79 9.85
CA VAL A 149 -4.97 6.60 10.25
C VAL A 149 -5.71 5.70 9.28
N ARG A 150 -6.81 5.13 9.73
CA ARG A 150 -7.70 4.27 8.96
C ARG A 150 -9.14 4.73 9.07
N LEU A 151 -9.95 4.32 8.09
CA LEU A 151 -11.40 4.53 8.13
C LEU A 151 -11.95 3.99 9.46
N GLY A 152 -12.73 4.82 10.15
CA GLY A 152 -13.33 4.50 11.44
C GLY A 152 -12.45 4.82 12.67
N ASN A 153 -11.19 5.24 12.51
CA ASN A 153 -10.37 5.62 13.66
C ASN A 153 -10.91 6.89 14.35
N GLN A 154 -10.83 6.87 15.67
CA GLN A 154 -11.00 8.09 16.49
C GLN A 154 -9.69 8.87 16.46
N ILE A 155 -9.79 10.18 16.27
CA ILE A 155 -8.67 11.09 16.10
C ILE A 155 -8.70 12.15 17.21
N GLU A 156 -7.55 12.39 17.79
CA GLU A 156 -7.34 13.46 18.76
C GLU A 156 -6.62 14.66 18.11
N LEU A 157 -6.79 15.83 18.74
CA LEU A 157 -6.07 17.05 18.34
C LEU A 157 -4.54 16.81 18.42
N GLY A 158 -3.81 17.20 17.37
CA GLY A 158 -2.34 17.00 17.29
C GLY A 158 -1.92 15.58 16.96
N GLN A 159 -2.85 14.65 16.71
CA GLN A 159 -2.51 13.30 16.29
C GLN A 159 -1.98 13.31 14.85
N PRO A 160 -0.86 12.60 14.55
CA PRO A 160 -0.36 12.44 13.20
C PRO A 160 -1.39 11.77 12.28
N LEU A 161 -1.69 12.40 11.14
CA LEU A 161 -2.57 11.87 10.10
C LEU A 161 -1.79 11.26 8.95
N ILE A 162 -0.83 12.03 8.41
CA ILE A 162 0.05 11.61 7.31
C ILE A 162 1.47 12.12 7.54
N THR A 163 2.46 11.42 7.02
CA THR A 163 3.83 11.92 6.86
C THR A 163 4.14 12.03 5.37
N LEU A 164 4.58 13.20 4.93
CA LEU A 164 5.06 13.46 3.58
C LEU A 164 6.56 13.18 3.50
N TYR A 165 7.00 12.68 2.36
CA TYR A 165 8.38 12.39 2.02
C TYR A 165 8.73 13.01 0.67
N ALA A 166 9.80 13.80 0.60
CA ALA A 166 10.26 14.44 -0.63
C ALA A 166 11.78 14.66 -0.58
N ASP A 167 12.40 14.90 -1.74
CA ASP A 167 13.84 15.16 -1.80
C ASP A 167 14.16 16.66 -1.81
N THR A 168 13.18 17.54 -2.06
CA THR A 168 13.35 18.99 -2.08
C THR A 168 12.36 19.73 -1.18
N GLU A 169 12.79 20.89 -0.67
CA GLU A 169 11.95 21.79 0.15
C GLU A 169 10.72 22.30 -0.63
N SER A 170 10.85 22.52 -1.93
CA SER A 170 9.73 22.96 -2.77
C SER A 170 8.67 21.89 -2.90
N GLU A 171 9.03 20.65 -3.15
CA GLU A 171 8.09 19.53 -3.29
C GLU A 171 7.34 19.26 -1.99
N ILE A 172 8.06 19.21 -0.87
CA ILE A 172 7.41 18.96 0.43
C ILE A 172 6.49 20.12 0.84
N ALA A 173 6.84 21.36 0.46
CA ALA A 173 5.98 22.53 0.67
C ALA A 173 4.72 22.46 -0.20
N TYR A 174 4.85 22.19 -1.50
CA TYR A 174 3.71 22.02 -2.41
C TYR A 174 2.77 20.89 -1.98
N ALA A 175 3.33 19.75 -1.59
CA ALA A 175 2.54 18.63 -1.09
C ALA A 175 1.77 19.00 0.18
N ALA A 176 2.41 19.71 1.12
CA ALA A 176 1.77 20.16 2.36
C ALA A 176 0.67 21.20 2.12
N ASP A 177 0.91 22.15 1.21
CA ASP A 177 -0.09 23.16 0.84
C ASP A 177 -1.30 22.54 0.15
N TYR A 178 -1.06 21.59 -0.77
CA TYR A 178 -2.14 20.86 -1.41
C TYR A 178 -2.89 19.97 -0.41
N ALA A 179 -2.20 19.27 0.48
CA ALA A 179 -2.82 18.47 1.52
C ALA A 179 -3.77 19.31 2.38
N ARG A 180 -3.34 20.52 2.79
CA ARG A 180 -4.18 21.47 3.54
C ARG A 180 -5.41 21.90 2.73
N LEU A 181 -5.24 22.20 1.44
CA LEU A 181 -6.34 22.61 0.55
C LEU A 181 -7.42 21.53 0.40
N VAL A 182 -7.05 20.27 0.43
CA VAL A 182 -7.98 19.14 0.25
C VAL A 182 -8.30 18.41 1.56
N GLU A 183 -8.10 19.06 2.71
CA GLU A 183 -8.36 18.49 4.04
C GLU A 183 -7.61 17.15 4.26
N ASN A 184 -6.37 17.07 3.77
CA ASN A 184 -5.51 15.89 3.81
C ASN A 184 -6.08 14.67 3.08
N GLY A 185 -7.14 14.82 2.29
CA GLY A 185 -7.88 13.72 1.67
C GLY A 185 -8.69 12.90 2.67
N LEU A 186 -8.95 13.43 3.86
CA LEU A 186 -9.61 12.76 4.97
C LEU A 186 -10.84 13.57 5.40
N ARG A 187 -11.96 12.90 5.65
CA ARG A 187 -13.11 13.52 6.33
C ARG A 187 -13.12 13.08 7.79
N ILE A 188 -13.11 14.06 8.70
CA ILE A 188 -13.18 13.87 10.15
C ILE A 188 -14.50 14.46 10.63
N GLU A 189 -15.35 13.65 11.23
CA GLU A 189 -16.64 14.08 11.81
C GLU A 189 -16.60 13.94 13.33
N ALA A 190 -17.18 14.93 14.03
CA ALA A 190 -17.21 15.00 15.49
C ALA A 190 -18.05 13.90 16.14
#